data_118b0a0c1d7722d826b61874f264b735
#
_entry.id   118b0a0c1d7722d826b61874f264b735
#
_cell.length_a   1.000
_cell.length_b   1.000
_cell.length_c   1.000
_cell.angle_alpha   90.00
_cell.angle_beta   90.00
_cell.angle_gamma   90.00
#
_symmetry.space_group_name_H-M   'P 1'
#
loop_
_entity.id
_entity.type
_entity.pdbx_description
1 polymer ?
#
loop_
_entity_poly.entity_id
_entity_poly.type
_entity_poly.pdbx_seq_one_letter_code
_entity_poly.pdbx_strand_id
1 'polypeptide(L)'
;AEYIGKLQENEDVFTQIEENQSRQKAVKQSELDKEQSELENIQQKISVMENNIPNAMTGDYPLSLEELAGIIRKHKELEQKHKRIVDERKAELDAMKVSMDDWENIRSKIPTWQDVFWNADTTTKRVLVNKLIERIDITKDSVNIRFKINLNDFFTLPRITDGSGTIPYKLCSE
;
A
#
# COMPACT_ATOMS: atom_id res chain seq x y z
N ALA A 1 -12.91 -25.25 -3.04
CA ALA A 1 -13.74 -24.94 -1.85
C ALA A 1 -13.06 -25.39 -0.57
N GLU A 2 -12.64 -26.65 -0.45
CA GLU A 2 -11.92 -27.20 0.72
C GLU A 2 -10.63 -26.38 1.02
N TYR A 3 -9.97 -25.91 0.01
CA TYR A 3 -8.75 -25.12 0.15
C TYR A 3 -9.02 -23.69 0.67
N ILE A 4 -10.09 -23.05 0.20
CA ILE A 4 -10.53 -21.76 0.72
C ILE A 4 -10.99 -21.91 2.17
N GLY A 5 -11.61 -23.05 2.54
CA GLY A 5 -11.91 -23.40 3.93
C GLY A 5 -10.68 -23.54 4.80
N LYS A 6 -9.61 -24.18 4.30
CA LYS A 6 -8.33 -24.29 5.03
C LYS A 6 -7.61 -22.95 5.23
N LEU A 7 -7.80 -21.98 4.34
CA LEU A 7 -7.34 -20.61 4.57
C LEU A 7 -8.11 -19.95 5.73
N GLN A 8 -9.38 -20.27 5.89
CA GLN A 8 -10.21 -19.75 6.96
C GLN A 8 -9.85 -20.38 8.33
N GLU A 9 -9.42 -21.64 8.34
CA GLU A 9 -8.94 -22.35 9.54
C GLU A 9 -7.52 -21.90 9.95
N ASN A 10 -6.75 -21.26 9.07
CA ASN A 10 -5.44 -20.69 9.38
C ASN A 10 -5.58 -19.23 9.88
N GLU A 11 -6.14 -19.09 11.05
CA GLU A 11 -6.22 -17.81 11.77
C GLU A 11 -4.85 -17.10 11.85
N ASP A 12 -3.77 -17.87 11.95
CA ASP A 12 -2.39 -17.39 11.97
C ASP A 12 -1.99 -16.65 10.69
N VAL A 13 -2.42 -17.11 9.50
CA VAL A 13 -2.08 -16.47 8.22
C VAL A 13 -2.78 -15.13 8.08
N PHE A 14 -4.05 -15.05 8.45
CA PHE A 14 -4.80 -13.80 8.41
C PHE A 14 -4.24 -12.77 9.39
N THR A 15 -3.92 -13.22 10.60
CA THR A 15 -3.28 -12.38 11.62
C THR A 15 -1.93 -11.85 11.15
N GLN A 16 -1.09 -12.69 10.53
CA GLN A 16 0.20 -12.26 9.98
C GLN A 16 0.04 -11.22 8.86
N ILE A 17 -0.98 -11.36 8.00
CA ILE A 17 -1.27 -10.39 6.94
C ILE A 17 -1.66 -9.04 7.57
N GLU A 18 -2.60 -9.05 8.51
CA GLU A 18 -3.07 -7.85 9.20
C GLU A 18 -1.94 -7.13 9.96
N GLU A 19 -1.11 -7.89 10.66
CA GLU A 19 0.07 -7.35 11.36
C GLU A 19 1.07 -6.74 10.39
N ASN A 20 1.34 -7.41 9.27
CA ASN A 20 2.28 -6.93 8.28
C ASN A 20 1.77 -5.64 7.58
N GLN A 21 0.49 -5.61 7.21
CA GLN A 21 -0.15 -4.43 6.66
C GLN A 21 -0.16 -3.26 7.65
N SER A 22 -0.49 -3.54 8.91
CA SER A 22 -0.48 -2.54 9.99
C SER A 22 0.92 -1.95 10.18
N ARG A 23 1.94 -2.80 10.14
CA ARG A 23 3.35 -2.39 10.24
C ARG A 23 3.77 -1.53 9.06
N GLN A 24 3.44 -1.94 7.83
CA GLN A 24 3.75 -1.18 6.62
C GLN A 24 3.05 0.18 6.62
N LYS A 25 1.78 0.24 7.04
CA LYS A 25 1.03 1.49 7.18
C LYS A 25 1.67 2.42 8.20
N ALA A 26 2.10 1.89 9.36
CA ALA A 26 2.77 2.67 10.40
C ALA A 26 4.10 3.26 9.89
N VAL A 27 4.89 2.49 9.13
CA VAL A 27 6.14 2.98 8.53
C VAL A 27 5.85 4.11 7.53
N LYS A 28 4.91 3.92 6.61
CA LYS A 28 4.55 4.94 5.61
C LYS A 28 3.93 6.19 6.25
N GLN A 29 3.15 6.03 7.31
CA GLN A 29 2.64 7.17 8.09
C GLN A 29 3.77 7.96 8.73
N SER A 30 4.74 7.27 9.36
CA SER A 30 5.90 7.92 9.97
C SER A 30 6.76 8.67 8.95
N GLU A 31 6.93 8.11 7.73
CA GLU A 31 7.62 8.80 6.64
C GLU A 31 6.88 10.06 6.19
N LEU A 32 5.54 9.99 6.08
CA LEU A 32 4.70 11.14 5.75
C LEU A 32 4.80 12.23 6.82
N ASP A 33 4.68 11.85 8.09
CA ASP A 33 4.73 12.81 9.21
C ASP A 33 6.09 13.54 9.25
N LYS A 34 7.19 12.82 8.93
CA LYS A 34 8.52 13.42 8.82
C LYS A 34 8.59 14.44 7.68
N GLU A 35 8.10 14.11 6.51
CA GLU A 35 8.11 15.02 5.35
C GLU A 35 7.20 16.23 5.59
N GLN A 36 6.05 16.06 6.25
CA GLN A 36 5.18 17.16 6.65
C GLN A 36 5.87 18.12 7.62
N SER A 37 6.54 17.57 8.64
CA SER A 37 7.29 18.38 9.60
C SER A 37 8.41 19.19 8.94
N GLU A 38 9.11 18.60 7.96
CA GLU A 38 10.16 19.29 7.22
C GLU A 38 9.56 20.40 6.33
N LEU A 39 8.43 20.15 5.68
CA LEU A 39 7.71 21.13 4.89
C LEU A 39 7.26 22.31 5.77
N GLU A 40 6.71 22.07 6.95
CA GLU A 40 6.31 23.09 7.91
C GLU A 40 7.51 23.95 8.37
N ASN A 41 8.65 23.31 8.62
CA ASN A 41 9.90 24.01 9.00
C ASN A 41 10.37 24.95 7.87
N ILE A 42 10.33 24.46 6.61
CA ILE A 42 10.68 25.28 5.45
C ILE A 42 9.73 26.48 5.32
N GLN A 43 8.42 26.26 5.46
CA GLN A 43 7.40 27.31 5.39
C GLN A 43 7.59 28.36 6.49
N GLN A 44 7.90 27.92 7.70
CA GLN A 44 8.20 28.81 8.81
C GLN A 44 9.44 29.67 8.53
N LYS A 45 10.50 29.07 7.99
CA LYS A 45 11.71 29.83 7.58
C LYS A 45 11.39 30.87 6.50
N ILE A 46 10.61 30.51 5.50
CA ILE A 46 10.16 31.45 4.45
C ILE A 46 9.39 32.61 5.09
N SER A 47 8.43 32.32 5.94
CA SER A 47 7.62 33.35 6.62
C SER A 47 8.47 34.31 7.43
N VAL A 48 9.44 33.80 8.21
CA VAL A 48 10.37 34.64 8.98
C VAL A 48 11.20 35.53 8.07
N MET A 49 11.69 35.01 6.95
CA MET A 49 12.48 35.78 5.99
C MET A 49 11.63 36.84 5.27
N GLU A 50 10.40 36.50 4.85
CA GLU A 50 9.46 37.44 4.23
C GLU A 50 9.10 38.58 5.17
N ASN A 51 8.90 38.30 6.45
CA ASN A 51 8.61 39.31 7.47
C ASN A 51 9.80 40.30 7.70
N ASN A 52 11.01 39.91 7.30
CA ASN A 52 12.21 40.77 7.41
C ASN A 52 12.50 41.55 6.11
N ILE A 53 11.71 41.39 5.04
CA ILE A 53 11.90 42.17 3.81
C ILE A 53 11.85 43.69 4.07
N PRO A 54 10.90 44.23 4.87
CA PRO A 54 10.88 45.67 5.14
C PRO A 54 12.16 46.15 5.79
N ASN A 55 12.73 45.40 6.75
CA ASN A 55 13.98 45.74 7.44
C ASN A 55 15.21 45.69 6.50
N ALA A 56 15.20 44.73 5.55
CA ALA A 56 16.25 44.69 4.53
C ALA A 56 16.16 45.86 3.53
N MET A 57 14.94 46.37 3.27
CA MET A 57 14.73 47.55 2.41
C MET A 57 15.24 48.83 3.09
N THR A 58 15.13 48.97 4.41
CA THR A 58 15.61 50.14 5.17
C THR A 58 17.07 50.04 5.54
N GLY A 59 17.73 48.89 5.32
CA GLY A 59 19.12 48.66 5.73
C GLY A 59 19.27 48.23 7.18
N ASP A 60 18.17 47.97 7.89
CA ASP A 60 18.15 47.55 9.30
C ASP A 60 18.30 46.02 9.48
N TYR A 61 18.60 45.29 8.38
CA TYR A 61 18.80 43.86 8.40
C TYR A 61 20.20 43.47 7.90
N PRO A 62 20.83 42.41 8.48
CA PRO A 62 22.21 42.04 8.17
C PRO A 62 22.49 41.65 6.71
N LEU A 63 21.42 41.23 5.98
CA LEU A 63 21.49 40.86 4.58
C LEU A 63 20.85 41.95 3.69
N SER A 64 21.43 42.17 2.53
CA SER A 64 20.80 42.99 1.50
C SER A 64 19.48 42.39 1.02
N LEU A 65 18.60 43.22 0.48
CA LEU A 65 17.34 42.76 -0.10
C LEU A 65 17.55 41.70 -1.19
N GLU A 66 18.60 41.83 -2.01
CA GLU A 66 18.91 40.88 -3.08
C GLU A 66 19.35 39.52 -2.53
N GLU A 67 20.20 39.51 -1.50
CA GLU A 67 20.62 38.27 -0.83
C GLU A 67 19.44 37.57 -0.16
N LEU A 68 18.61 38.32 0.57
CA LEU A 68 17.41 37.80 1.22
C LEU A 68 16.43 37.21 0.20
N ALA A 69 16.17 37.92 -0.91
CA ALA A 69 15.31 37.42 -2.00
C ALA A 69 15.87 36.15 -2.63
N GLY A 70 17.21 36.05 -2.78
CA GLY A 70 17.89 34.86 -3.27
C GLY A 70 17.69 33.64 -2.37
N ILE A 71 17.79 33.84 -1.06
CA ILE A 71 17.56 32.79 -0.07
C ILE A 71 16.10 32.37 -0.04
N ILE A 72 15.16 33.31 -0.04
CA ILE A 72 13.73 33.02 -0.10
C ILE A 72 13.39 32.18 -1.34
N ARG A 73 13.94 32.52 -2.51
CA ARG A 73 13.71 31.76 -3.75
C ARG A 73 14.14 30.29 -3.59
N LYS A 74 15.33 30.05 -3.06
CA LYS A 74 15.85 28.69 -2.81
C LYS A 74 14.94 27.91 -1.85
N HIS A 75 14.45 28.54 -0.79
CA HIS A 75 13.53 27.90 0.15
C HIS A 75 12.17 27.61 -0.48
N LYS A 76 11.65 28.47 -1.36
CA LYS A 76 10.42 28.21 -2.12
C LYS A 76 10.57 27.05 -3.11
N GLU A 77 11.75 26.86 -3.70
CA GLU A 77 12.03 25.68 -4.53
C GLU A 77 12.03 24.38 -3.68
N LEU A 78 12.65 24.45 -2.49
CA LEU A 78 12.61 23.34 -1.53
C LEU A 78 11.18 23.05 -1.05
N GLU A 79 10.39 24.07 -0.74
CA GLU A 79 9.00 23.93 -0.36
C GLU A 79 8.20 23.16 -1.43
N GLN A 80 8.33 23.56 -2.71
CA GLN A 80 7.67 22.89 -3.80
C GLN A 80 8.09 21.42 -3.94
N LYS A 81 9.38 21.13 -3.73
CA LYS A 81 9.89 19.75 -3.74
C LYS A 81 9.26 18.92 -2.63
N HIS A 82 9.31 19.39 -1.38
CA HIS A 82 8.75 18.65 -0.24
C HIS A 82 7.23 18.52 -0.34
N LYS A 83 6.52 19.52 -0.87
CA LYS A 83 5.10 19.44 -1.12
C LYS A 83 4.74 18.30 -2.07
N ARG A 84 5.49 18.11 -3.17
CA ARG A 84 5.29 16.96 -4.07
C ARG A 84 5.51 15.62 -3.35
N ILE A 85 6.57 15.53 -2.54
CA ILE A 85 6.86 14.30 -1.78
C ILE A 85 5.71 13.99 -0.80
N VAL A 86 5.20 15.00 -0.10
CA VAL A 86 4.04 14.85 0.80
C VAL A 86 2.80 14.36 0.03
N ASP A 87 2.52 14.95 -1.14
CA ASP A 87 1.38 14.55 -1.97
C ASP A 87 1.53 13.10 -2.48
N GLU A 88 2.74 12.69 -2.90
CA GLU A 88 3.05 11.31 -3.31
C GLU A 88 2.87 10.33 -2.14
N ARG A 89 3.39 10.66 -0.94
CA ARG A 89 3.23 9.80 0.25
C ARG A 89 1.79 9.67 0.71
N LYS A 90 0.99 10.74 0.60
CA LYS A 90 -0.45 10.69 0.86
C LYS A 90 -1.17 9.76 -0.10
N ALA A 91 -0.89 9.89 -1.41
CA ALA A 91 -1.48 9.02 -2.42
C ALA A 91 -1.13 7.54 -2.20
N GLU A 92 0.12 7.23 -1.80
CA GLU A 92 0.53 5.87 -1.45
C GLU A 92 -0.26 5.33 -0.24
N LEU A 93 -0.45 6.13 0.81
CA LEU A 93 -1.23 5.74 1.98
C LEU A 93 -2.72 5.52 1.65
N ASP A 94 -3.29 6.37 0.82
CA ASP A 94 -4.68 6.24 0.40
C ASP A 94 -4.88 5.01 -0.48
N ALA A 95 -3.93 4.70 -1.37
CA ALA A 95 -3.95 3.45 -2.14
C ALA A 95 -3.89 2.21 -1.23
N MET A 96 -3.10 2.25 -0.15
CA MET A 96 -3.07 1.16 0.84
C MET A 96 -4.40 1.00 1.56
N LYS A 97 -5.09 2.09 1.92
CA LYS A 97 -6.40 2.03 2.58
C LYS A 97 -7.43 1.33 1.70
N VAL A 98 -7.52 1.73 0.42
CA VAL A 98 -8.43 1.09 -0.56
C VAL A 98 -8.14 -0.41 -0.65
N SER A 99 -6.87 -0.80 -0.72
CA SER A 99 -6.45 -2.20 -0.76
C SER A 99 -6.86 -2.98 0.50
N MET A 100 -6.79 -2.35 1.68
CA MET A 100 -7.20 -2.96 2.96
C MET A 100 -8.71 -3.14 3.03
N ASP A 101 -9.49 -2.14 2.62
CA ASP A 101 -10.96 -2.20 2.57
C ASP A 101 -11.43 -3.30 1.62
N ASP A 102 -10.78 -3.44 0.46
CA ASP A 102 -11.04 -4.53 -0.49
C ASP A 102 -10.74 -5.91 0.12
N TRP A 103 -9.65 -6.02 0.89
CA TRP A 103 -9.30 -7.24 1.59
C TRP A 103 -10.34 -7.64 2.65
N GLU A 104 -10.75 -6.72 3.51
CA GLU A 104 -11.80 -6.96 4.52
C GLU A 104 -13.12 -7.40 3.86
N ASN A 105 -13.47 -6.75 2.75
CA ASN A 105 -14.64 -7.10 1.97
C ASN A 105 -14.56 -8.50 1.37
N ILE A 106 -13.38 -8.91 0.89
CA ILE A 106 -13.12 -10.28 0.41
C ILE A 106 -13.21 -11.27 1.57
N ARG A 107 -12.51 -10.99 2.68
CA ARG A 107 -12.50 -11.87 3.87
C ARG A 107 -13.91 -12.11 4.42
N SER A 108 -14.72 -11.09 4.52
CA SER A 108 -16.10 -11.20 5.02
C SER A 108 -17.01 -12.07 4.12
N LYS A 109 -16.68 -12.19 2.83
CA LYS A 109 -17.44 -12.98 1.85
C LYS A 109 -16.98 -14.42 1.71
N ILE A 110 -15.79 -14.77 2.22
CA ILE A 110 -15.25 -16.14 2.10
C ILE A 110 -16.20 -17.20 2.70
N PRO A 111 -16.73 -17.05 3.92
CA PRO A 111 -17.67 -18.02 4.49
C PRO A 111 -18.92 -18.20 3.63
N THR A 112 -19.53 -17.10 3.20
CA THR A 112 -20.70 -17.09 2.33
C THR A 112 -20.40 -17.76 0.97
N TRP A 113 -19.19 -17.58 0.44
CA TRP A 113 -18.73 -18.23 -0.78
C TRP A 113 -18.67 -19.74 -0.67
N GLN A 114 -18.17 -20.24 0.47
CA GLN A 114 -18.07 -21.67 0.72
C GLN A 114 -19.47 -22.32 0.74
N ASP A 115 -20.40 -21.73 1.48
CA ASP A 115 -21.78 -22.20 1.56
C ASP A 115 -22.49 -22.13 0.21
N VAL A 116 -22.35 -21.01 -0.50
CA VAL A 116 -22.92 -20.84 -1.84
C VAL A 116 -22.32 -21.85 -2.82
N PHE A 117 -21.00 -22.08 -2.77
CA PHE A 117 -20.34 -23.02 -3.67
C PHE A 117 -20.79 -24.46 -3.42
N TRP A 118 -20.87 -24.91 -2.16
CA TRP A 118 -21.27 -26.28 -1.85
C TRP A 118 -22.72 -26.57 -2.21
N ASN A 119 -23.60 -25.60 -2.02
CA ASN A 119 -25.04 -25.75 -2.30
C ASN A 119 -25.42 -25.43 -3.77
N ALA A 120 -24.50 -24.88 -4.56
CA ALA A 120 -24.74 -24.51 -5.94
C ALA A 120 -24.79 -25.74 -6.88
N ASP A 121 -25.53 -25.63 -7.98
CA ASP A 121 -25.47 -26.57 -9.08
C ASP A 121 -24.16 -26.48 -9.87
N THR A 122 -23.89 -27.43 -10.76
CA THR A 122 -22.64 -27.49 -11.53
C THR A 122 -22.41 -26.24 -12.39
N THR A 123 -23.49 -25.64 -12.93
CA THR A 123 -23.41 -24.46 -13.78
C THR A 123 -22.99 -23.24 -12.96
N THR A 124 -23.62 -23.04 -11.83
CA THR A 124 -23.30 -21.98 -10.90
C THR A 124 -21.90 -22.17 -10.33
N LYS A 125 -21.47 -23.37 -9.94
CA LYS A 125 -20.09 -23.70 -9.53
C LYS A 125 -19.07 -23.26 -10.58
N ARG A 126 -19.33 -23.54 -11.85
CA ARG A 126 -18.45 -23.14 -12.96
C ARG A 126 -18.36 -21.63 -13.09
N VAL A 127 -19.45 -20.90 -12.96
CA VAL A 127 -19.46 -19.42 -13.00
C VAL A 127 -18.67 -18.85 -11.84
N LEU A 128 -18.84 -19.39 -10.64
CA LEU A 128 -18.12 -18.95 -9.44
C LEU A 128 -16.61 -19.18 -9.57
N VAL A 129 -16.19 -20.37 -10.03
CA VAL A 129 -14.78 -20.68 -10.27
C VAL A 129 -14.18 -19.74 -11.31
N ASN A 130 -14.89 -19.49 -12.43
CA ASN A 130 -14.42 -18.58 -13.47
C ASN A 130 -14.30 -17.13 -13.03
N LYS A 131 -15.03 -16.69 -12.01
CA LYS A 131 -14.88 -15.34 -11.44
C LYS A 131 -13.64 -15.19 -10.57
N LEU A 132 -13.22 -16.24 -9.88
CA LEU A 132 -12.09 -16.23 -8.95
C LEU A 132 -10.78 -16.64 -9.59
N ILE A 133 -10.83 -17.65 -10.46
CA ILE A 133 -9.64 -18.32 -10.98
C ILE A 133 -9.39 -17.85 -12.40
N GLU A 134 -8.17 -17.40 -12.65
CA GLU A 134 -7.70 -17.05 -13.97
C GLU A 134 -7.26 -18.29 -14.74
N ARG A 135 -6.48 -19.16 -14.08
CA ARG A 135 -5.88 -20.34 -14.70
C ARG A 135 -5.57 -21.42 -13.67
N ILE A 136 -5.72 -22.68 -14.09
CA ILE A 136 -5.28 -23.86 -13.35
C ILE A 136 -4.32 -24.64 -14.25
N ASP A 137 -3.07 -24.80 -13.81
CA ASP A 137 -2.06 -25.61 -14.48
C ASP A 137 -1.88 -26.89 -13.68
N ILE A 138 -2.15 -28.05 -14.31
CA ILE A 138 -2.05 -29.36 -13.67
C ILE A 138 -0.88 -30.11 -14.34
N THR A 139 0.09 -30.54 -13.50
CA THR A 139 1.16 -31.44 -13.89
C THR A 139 0.98 -32.79 -13.17
N LYS A 140 1.89 -33.75 -13.42
CA LYS A 140 1.85 -35.05 -12.71
C LYS A 140 2.03 -34.89 -11.20
N ASP A 141 2.81 -33.88 -10.77
CA ASP A 141 3.29 -33.74 -9.40
C ASP A 141 2.78 -32.47 -8.71
N SER A 142 2.05 -31.59 -9.42
CA SER A 142 1.62 -30.31 -8.88
C SER A 142 0.34 -29.78 -9.54
N VAL A 143 -0.41 -28.98 -8.77
CA VAL A 143 -1.54 -28.19 -9.25
C VAL A 143 -1.23 -26.72 -8.93
N ASN A 144 -1.11 -25.89 -9.96
CA ASN A 144 -0.88 -24.46 -9.81
C ASN A 144 -2.18 -23.71 -10.13
N ILE A 145 -2.66 -22.90 -9.18
CA ILE A 145 -3.89 -22.13 -9.34
C ILE A 145 -3.51 -20.64 -9.33
N ARG A 146 -3.86 -19.96 -10.43
CA ARG A 146 -3.72 -18.52 -10.54
C ARG A 146 -5.08 -17.87 -10.32
N PHE A 147 -5.14 -16.97 -9.36
CA PHE A 147 -6.34 -16.21 -9.06
C PHE A 147 -6.36 -14.89 -9.85
N LYS A 148 -7.56 -14.42 -10.22
CA LYS A 148 -7.78 -13.11 -10.85
C LYS A 148 -7.52 -11.94 -9.88
N ILE A 149 -7.55 -12.22 -8.59
CA ILE A 149 -7.21 -11.27 -7.53
C ILE A 149 -5.71 -11.37 -7.32
N ASN A 150 -5.02 -10.24 -7.39
CA ASN A 150 -3.58 -10.19 -7.11
C ASN A 150 -3.35 -10.26 -5.60
N LEU A 151 -3.28 -11.47 -5.08
CA LEU A 151 -2.99 -11.71 -3.66
C LEU A 151 -1.55 -11.35 -3.28
N ASN A 152 -0.65 -11.15 -4.27
CA ASN A 152 0.75 -10.79 -4.00
C ASN A 152 0.90 -9.39 -3.39
N ASP A 153 -0.03 -8.47 -3.64
CA ASP A 153 -0.04 -7.15 -3.00
C ASP A 153 -0.34 -7.26 -1.50
N PHE A 154 -0.92 -8.38 -1.07
CA PHE A 154 -1.24 -8.68 0.32
C PHE A 154 -0.21 -9.59 1.00
N PHE A 155 0.51 -10.42 0.23
CA PHE A 155 1.50 -11.36 0.72
C PHE A 155 2.92 -10.87 0.43
N THR A 156 3.40 -9.84 1.11
CA THR A 156 4.85 -9.62 1.24
C THR A 156 5.42 -10.59 2.29
N LEU A 157 5.25 -11.89 2.04
CA LEU A 157 6.06 -12.89 2.72
C LEU A 157 7.52 -12.75 2.24
N PRO A 158 8.53 -12.96 3.12
CA PRO A 158 9.91 -13.00 2.67
C PRO A 158 10.02 -14.02 1.55
N ARG A 159 10.46 -13.55 0.41
CA ARG A 159 10.58 -14.21 -0.88
C ARG A 159 10.79 -15.72 -0.80
N ILE A 160 9.80 -16.50 -1.22
CA ILE A 160 10.09 -17.65 -2.05
C ILE A 160 9.89 -17.14 -3.48
N THR A 161 11.02 -16.85 -4.13
CA THR A 161 11.08 -16.20 -5.42
C THR A 161 10.70 -17.14 -6.53
N ASP A 162 9.53 -16.93 -7.12
CA ASP A 162 9.39 -16.85 -8.54
C ASP A 162 8.26 -15.86 -8.83
N GLY A 163 8.50 -14.90 -9.67
CA GLY A 163 7.65 -13.73 -9.91
C GLY A 163 6.30 -14.05 -10.57
N SER A 164 5.68 -15.20 -10.28
CA SER A 164 4.49 -15.68 -11.00
C SER A 164 3.19 -15.69 -10.20
N GLY A 165 3.21 -15.33 -8.88
CA GLY A 165 1.99 -15.41 -8.06
C GLY A 165 1.41 -16.81 -7.92
N THR A 166 2.25 -17.82 -8.11
CA THR A 166 1.90 -19.23 -8.16
C THR A 166 2.24 -19.86 -6.82
N ILE A 167 1.26 -20.48 -6.16
CA ILE A 167 1.48 -21.25 -4.93
C ILE A 167 1.67 -22.72 -5.36
N PRO A 168 2.86 -23.31 -5.23
CA PRO A 168 3.09 -24.71 -5.58
C PRO A 168 2.60 -25.63 -4.48
N TYR A 169 1.76 -26.60 -4.83
CA TYR A 169 1.35 -27.69 -3.94
C TYR A 169 2.04 -28.98 -4.35
N LYS A 170 2.69 -29.63 -3.37
CA LYS A 170 3.05 -31.04 -3.48
C LYS A 170 1.82 -31.88 -3.13
N LEU A 171 1.32 -32.65 -4.07
CA LEU A 171 0.39 -33.72 -3.78
C LEU A 171 1.13 -34.74 -2.90
N CYS A 172 0.70 -34.89 -1.63
CA CYS A 172 1.11 -36.04 -0.82
C CYS A 172 0.47 -37.28 -1.46
N SER A 173 1.27 -38.08 -2.11
CA SER A 173 0.88 -39.46 -2.50
C SER A 173 0.85 -40.31 -1.24
N GLU A 174 -0.30 -40.89 -0.95
CA GLU A 174 -0.37 -42.10 -0.11
C GLU A 174 0.28 -43.26 -0.82
#